data_01d580d4a67742bec096b8638146b16a
#
_entry.id   01d580d4a67742bec096b8638146b16a
#
_cell.length_a   1.000
_cell.length_b   1.000
_cell.length_c   1.000
_cell.angle_alpha   90.00
_cell.angle_beta   90.00
_cell.angle_gamma   90.00
#
_symmetry.space_group_name_H-M   'P 1'
#
loop_
_entity.id
_entity.type
_entity.pdbx_description
1 polymer ?
#
loop_
_entity_poly.entity_id
_entity_poly.type
_entity_poly.pdbx_seq_one_letter_code
_entity_poly.pdbx_strand_id
1 'polypeptide(L)'
;MIKDCICVVVEGVRTNKELSYQLLTKARELADVLNYEVVAVSTGMAVEEELEQLYGYGADIVYHCSLETEDVHQLANLIQSILMQIANKKLIMFFSTRMGQAIAAILSIRFGVGLTAECIGVKYENGFVYTRAAMNSKVMAEIRVKNSTFGMCTIKENAFRKEIKNINYKNNIIHYITPDIKKNLLGREDILIKSMIKISKDSFSEKNGRIVFGCGRGVLTSGCLELFLQVAEKYNAEIACTRPVVEQGEIDFANQVGQSGKNIAPYIYIAFGISGA
;
A
#
# COMPACT_ATOMS: atom_id res chain seq x y z
N MET A 1 6.60 20.79 24.60
CA MET A 1 7.27 20.82 23.29
C MET A 1 6.47 19.90 22.37
N ILE A 2 6.16 20.33 21.16
CA ILE A 2 5.49 19.50 20.17
C ILE A 2 6.51 18.45 19.74
N LYS A 3 6.19 17.15 19.93
CA LYS A 3 7.10 16.06 19.57
C LYS A 3 7.22 15.93 18.06
N ASP A 4 8.36 15.42 17.60
CA ASP A 4 8.53 14.98 16.24
C ASP A 4 7.63 13.78 15.95
N CYS A 5 7.14 13.62 14.72
CA CYS A 5 6.20 12.55 14.41
C CYS A 5 6.44 11.87 13.07
N ILE A 6 5.94 10.64 12.98
CA ILE A 6 5.79 9.84 11.76
C ILE A 6 4.31 9.81 11.41
N CYS A 7 3.96 10.29 10.22
CA CYS A 7 2.60 10.26 9.72
C CYS A 7 2.38 9.01 8.86
N VAL A 8 1.28 8.32 9.08
CA VAL A 8 0.83 7.16 8.28
C VAL A 8 -0.50 7.53 7.62
N VAL A 9 -0.52 7.56 6.30
CA VAL A 9 -1.76 7.75 5.55
C VAL A 9 -2.46 6.40 5.42
N VAL A 10 -3.64 6.31 6.04
CA VAL A 10 -4.46 5.12 6.12
C VAL A 10 -5.44 5.12 4.96
N GLU A 11 -5.30 4.15 4.06
CA GLU A 11 -6.20 3.97 2.94
C GLU A 11 -7.35 3.04 3.31
N GLY A 12 -8.57 3.59 3.33
CA GLY A 12 -9.79 2.81 3.46
C GLY A 12 -9.78 1.86 4.66
N VAL A 13 -10.04 2.37 5.86
CA VAL A 13 -10.08 1.58 7.11
C VAL A 13 -10.97 0.33 6.98
N ARG A 14 -11.97 0.38 6.09
CA ARG A 14 -12.86 -0.76 5.79
C ARG A 14 -12.30 -1.73 4.77
N THR A 15 -11.62 -1.23 3.74
CA THR A 15 -11.23 -2.05 2.58
C THR A 15 -9.80 -2.57 2.66
N ASN A 16 -8.88 -1.78 3.21
CA ASN A 16 -7.45 -2.09 3.25
C ASN A 16 -6.86 -2.03 4.68
N LYS A 17 -7.68 -2.38 5.69
CA LYS A 17 -7.29 -2.29 7.10
C LYS A 17 -6.00 -3.04 7.43
N GLU A 18 -5.81 -4.21 6.85
CA GLU A 18 -4.62 -5.05 7.09
C GLU A 18 -3.32 -4.33 6.70
N LEU A 19 -3.37 -3.64 5.55
CA LEU A 19 -2.25 -2.85 5.07
C LEU A 19 -1.96 -1.68 6.03
N SER A 20 -3.00 -0.98 6.46
CA SER A 20 -2.86 0.15 7.40
C SER A 20 -2.22 -0.28 8.72
N TYR A 21 -2.59 -1.46 9.24
CA TYR A 21 -2.01 -2.01 10.46
C TYR A 21 -0.52 -2.37 10.30
N GLN A 22 -0.11 -2.87 9.14
CA GLN A 22 1.31 -3.12 8.83
C GLN A 22 2.14 -1.84 8.87
N LEU A 23 1.64 -0.74 8.26
CA LEU A 23 2.34 0.54 8.29
C LEU A 23 2.43 1.14 9.68
N LEU A 24 1.32 1.13 10.43
CA LEU A 24 1.28 1.63 11.80
C LEU A 24 2.24 0.87 12.71
N THR A 25 2.26 -0.46 12.60
CA THR A 25 3.21 -1.29 13.34
C THR A 25 4.66 -0.89 13.05
N LYS A 26 4.98 -0.69 11.77
CA LYS A 26 6.34 -0.28 11.37
C LYS A 26 6.66 1.15 11.78
N ALA A 27 5.72 2.06 11.67
CA ALA A 27 5.87 3.43 12.14
C ALA A 27 6.12 3.49 13.65
N ARG A 28 5.41 2.64 14.43
CA ARG A 28 5.61 2.54 15.89
C ARG A 28 7.00 2.04 16.24
N GLU A 29 7.49 0.99 15.57
CA GLU A 29 8.86 0.50 15.77
C GLU A 29 9.91 1.60 15.55
N LEU A 30 9.78 2.38 14.49
CA LEU A 30 10.68 3.49 14.21
C LEU A 30 10.54 4.63 15.25
N ALA A 31 9.31 4.94 15.62
CA ALA A 31 8.99 6.02 16.54
C ALA A 31 9.47 5.70 17.98
N ASP A 32 9.43 4.44 18.42
CA ASP A 32 9.95 4.02 19.72
C ASP A 32 11.46 4.25 19.83
N VAL A 33 12.20 3.92 18.76
CA VAL A 33 13.66 4.15 18.71
C VAL A 33 14.00 5.64 18.73
N LEU A 34 13.16 6.46 18.08
CA LEU A 34 13.40 7.90 17.88
C LEU A 34 12.73 8.78 18.95
N ASN A 35 11.94 8.21 19.81
CA ASN A 35 11.06 8.93 20.75
C ASN A 35 10.11 9.92 20.02
N TYR A 36 9.54 9.47 18.89
CA TYR A 36 8.57 10.20 18.07
C TYR A 36 7.14 9.75 18.37
N GLU A 37 6.16 10.55 17.94
CA GLU A 37 4.76 10.16 17.91
C GLU A 37 4.39 9.56 16.55
N VAL A 38 3.41 8.67 16.53
CA VAL A 38 2.81 8.11 15.31
C VAL A 38 1.43 8.74 15.10
N VAL A 39 1.27 9.40 13.98
CA VAL A 39 0.02 10.07 13.62
C VAL A 39 -0.63 9.34 12.45
N ALA A 40 -1.81 8.77 12.66
CA ALA A 40 -2.62 8.18 11.59
C ALA A 40 -3.49 9.26 10.94
N VAL A 41 -3.47 9.33 9.62
CA VAL A 41 -4.30 10.22 8.80
C VAL A 41 -5.27 9.36 7.99
N SER A 42 -6.54 9.39 8.35
CA SER A 42 -7.61 8.57 7.76
C SER A 42 -8.63 9.42 7.04
N THR A 43 -9.13 8.92 5.91
CA THR A 43 -10.20 9.56 5.12
C THR A 43 -11.25 8.52 4.71
N GLY A 44 -12.46 9.00 4.39
CA GLY A 44 -13.56 8.16 3.94
C GLY A 44 -14.48 7.70 5.08
N MET A 45 -15.44 6.84 4.75
CA MET A 45 -16.41 6.32 5.75
C MET A 45 -15.73 5.30 6.67
N ALA A 46 -15.83 5.53 7.97
CA ALA A 46 -15.36 4.61 9.00
C ALA A 46 -16.28 4.71 10.22
N VAL A 47 -16.43 3.63 10.96
CA VAL A 47 -17.04 3.66 12.28
C VAL A 47 -15.96 3.85 13.35
N GLU A 48 -16.38 4.33 14.52
CA GLU A 48 -15.46 4.71 15.59
C GLU A 48 -14.56 3.53 16.03
N GLU A 49 -15.13 2.34 16.14
CA GLU A 49 -14.39 1.13 16.50
C GLU A 49 -13.28 0.77 15.49
N GLU A 50 -13.50 1.06 14.21
CA GLU A 50 -12.49 0.84 13.17
C GLU A 50 -11.34 1.85 13.30
N LEU A 51 -11.64 3.09 13.68
CA LEU A 51 -10.64 4.13 13.93
C LEU A 51 -9.88 3.88 15.24
N GLU A 52 -10.56 3.42 16.29
CA GLU A 52 -9.93 3.04 17.55
C GLU A 52 -8.90 1.91 17.37
N GLN A 53 -9.14 0.97 16.45
CA GLN A 53 -8.17 -0.09 16.15
C GLN A 53 -6.80 0.44 15.70
N LEU A 54 -6.74 1.62 15.08
CA LEU A 54 -5.48 2.23 14.66
C LEU A 54 -4.53 2.48 15.84
N TYR A 55 -5.08 2.81 17.02
CA TYR A 55 -4.30 2.95 18.26
C TYR A 55 -3.73 1.61 18.72
N GLY A 56 -4.48 0.52 18.54
CA GLY A 56 -4.03 -0.84 18.85
C GLY A 56 -2.79 -1.24 18.06
N TYR A 57 -2.64 -0.73 16.85
CA TYR A 57 -1.50 -1.02 15.98
C TYR A 57 -0.38 0.04 16.04
N GLY A 58 -0.49 1.01 16.96
CA GLY A 58 0.63 1.89 17.32
C GLY A 58 0.46 3.36 17.00
N ALA A 59 -0.72 3.83 16.57
CA ALA A 59 -0.98 5.26 16.50
C ALA A 59 -1.03 5.87 17.91
N ASP A 60 -0.51 7.08 18.07
CA ASP A 60 -0.68 7.92 19.25
C ASP A 60 -1.80 8.94 19.02
N ILE A 61 -1.98 9.38 17.78
CA ILE A 61 -2.97 10.37 17.39
C ILE A 61 -3.65 9.89 16.10
N VAL A 62 -4.98 10.03 16.02
CA VAL A 62 -5.77 9.73 14.82
C VAL A 62 -6.47 10.99 14.37
N TYR A 63 -6.19 11.44 13.14
CA TYR A 63 -6.96 12.43 12.42
C TYR A 63 -7.84 11.75 11.40
N HIS A 64 -9.14 12.04 11.41
CA HIS A 64 -10.11 11.45 10.51
C HIS A 64 -10.96 12.50 9.82
N CYS A 65 -11.18 12.32 8.51
CA CYS A 65 -12.12 13.10 7.73
C CYS A 65 -13.13 12.15 7.04
N SER A 66 -14.40 12.26 7.39
CA SER A 66 -15.48 11.37 6.91
C SER A 66 -15.87 11.61 5.43
N LEU A 67 -15.20 12.52 4.71
CA LEU A 67 -15.50 12.76 3.31
C LEU A 67 -14.99 11.59 2.46
N GLU A 68 -15.91 10.98 1.71
CA GLU A 68 -15.61 9.92 0.75
C GLU A 68 -15.49 10.50 -0.65
N THR A 69 -14.40 10.21 -1.32
CA THR A 69 -14.18 10.58 -2.71
C THR A 69 -13.26 9.59 -3.40
N GLU A 70 -13.55 9.30 -4.65
CA GLU A 70 -12.73 8.46 -5.52
C GLU A 70 -11.81 9.29 -6.42
N ASP A 71 -11.93 10.61 -6.38
CA ASP A 71 -11.05 11.51 -7.11
C ASP A 71 -9.72 11.66 -6.36
N VAL A 72 -8.64 11.26 -7.03
CA VAL A 72 -7.29 11.28 -6.46
C VAL A 72 -6.83 12.69 -6.07
N HIS A 73 -7.25 13.73 -6.82
CA HIS A 73 -6.87 15.11 -6.54
C HIS A 73 -7.62 15.68 -5.34
N GLN A 74 -8.91 15.37 -5.22
CA GLN A 74 -9.70 15.71 -4.04
C GLN A 74 -9.14 15.01 -2.80
N LEU A 75 -8.83 13.72 -2.90
CA LEU A 75 -8.26 12.98 -1.79
C LEU A 75 -6.87 13.50 -1.39
N ALA A 76 -6.03 13.86 -2.36
CA ALA A 76 -4.76 14.52 -2.10
C ALA A 76 -4.94 15.90 -1.42
N ASN A 77 -5.95 16.67 -1.82
CA ASN A 77 -6.28 17.96 -1.16
C ASN A 77 -6.68 17.75 0.30
N LEU A 78 -7.53 16.76 0.58
CA LEU A 78 -7.96 16.43 1.94
C LEU A 78 -6.77 16.01 2.81
N ILE A 79 -5.99 15.07 2.35
CA ILE A 79 -4.82 14.57 3.08
C ILE A 79 -3.80 15.70 3.29
N GLN A 80 -3.58 16.55 2.29
CA GLN A 80 -2.71 17.71 2.43
C GLN A 80 -3.20 18.65 3.52
N SER A 81 -4.51 18.96 3.57
CA SER A 81 -5.08 19.86 4.57
C SER A 81 -4.92 19.35 5.99
N ILE A 82 -5.00 18.03 6.19
CA ILE A 82 -4.74 17.39 7.49
C ILE A 82 -3.24 17.45 7.81
N LEU A 83 -2.39 17.02 6.87
CA LEU A 83 -0.95 17.02 7.06
C LEU A 83 -0.38 18.41 7.35
N MET A 84 -0.95 19.47 6.81
CA MET A 84 -0.51 20.84 7.09
C MET A 84 -0.80 21.28 8.53
N GLN A 85 -1.76 20.67 9.22
CA GLN A 85 -2.06 20.95 10.64
C GLN A 85 -1.10 20.21 11.58
N ILE A 86 -0.41 19.17 11.09
CA ILE A 86 0.54 18.38 11.88
C ILE A 86 1.90 19.07 11.83
N ALA A 87 2.37 19.55 12.99
CA ALA A 87 3.71 20.10 13.14
C ALA A 87 4.77 18.99 13.20
N ASN A 88 6.03 19.34 12.96
CA ASN A 88 7.21 18.48 13.19
C ASN A 88 7.17 17.08 12.58
N LYS A 89 6.47 16.90 11.45
CA LYS A 89 6.51 15.62 10.74
C LYS A 89 7.90 15.36 10.15
N LYS A 90 8.43 14.16 10.39
CA LYS A 90 9.76 13.72 9.93
C LYS A 90 9.68 12.68 8.82
N LEU A 91 8.60 11.91 8.79
CA LEU A 91 8.34 10.90 7.78
C LEU A 91 6.84 10.83 7.49
N ILE A 92 6.47 10.70 6.23
CA ILE A 92 5.11 10.37 5.80
C ILE A 92 5.15 9.07 5.02
N MET A 93 4.36 8.08 5.46
CA MET A 93 4.30 6.75 4.89
C MET A 93 2.95 6.52 4.22
N PHE A 94 2.98 6.00 3.01
CA PHE A 94 1.82 5.58 2.23
C PHE A 94 1.96 4.11 1.86
N PHE A 95 0.85 3.46 1.48
CA PHE A 95 0.92 2.20 0.76
C PHE A 95 1.21 2.40 -0.73
N SER A 96 1.83 1.39 -1.33
CA SER A 96 2.09 1.30 -2.77
C SER A 96 0.88 0.76 -3.56
N THR A 97 -0.35 1.07 -3.11
CA THR A 97 -1.55 0.90 -3.93
C THR A 97 -1.55 1.90 -5.07
N ARG A 98 -2.39 1.71 -6.08
CA ARG A 98 -2.51 2.69 -7.19
C ARG A 98 -2.89 4.08 -6.67
N MET A 99 -3.82 4.13 -5.71
CA MET A 99 -4.27 5.39 -5.12
C MET A 99 -3.17 6.00 -4.25
N GLY A 100 -2.54 5.22 -3.38
CA GLY A 100 -1.48 5.69 -2.49
C GLY A 100 -0.25 6.20 -3.24
N GLN A 101 0.16 5.54 -4.32
CA GLN A 101 1.25 6.01 -5.18
C GLN A 101 0.90 7.36 -5.85
N ALA A 102 -0.31 7.48 -6.38
CA ALA A 102 -0.76 8.71 -7.04
C ALA A 102 -0.83 9.88 -6.05
N ILE A 103 -1.43 9.67 -4.88
CA ILE A 103 -1.52 10.70 -3.82
C ILE A 103 -0.14 11.09 -3.32
N ALA A 104 0.73 10.11 -3.03
CA ALA A 104 2.09 10.38 -2.56
C ALA A 104 2.89 11.19 -3.59
N ALA A 105 2.77 10.89 -4.89
CA ALA A 105 3.42 11.64 -5.96
C ALA A 105 2.92 13.08 -6.03
N ILE A 106 1.61 13.31 -5.98
CA ILE A 106 1.01 14.65 -5.97
C ILE A 106 1.52 15.45 -4.76
N LEU A 107 1.48 14.84 -3.58
CA LEU A 107 1.86 15.52 -2.34
C LEU A 107 3.37 15.79 -2.27
N SER A 108 4.21 14.91 -2.79
CA SER A 108 5.67 15.13 -2.82
C SER A 108 6.04 16.38 -3.61
N ILE A 109 5.39 16.59 -4.75
CA ILE A 109 5.57 17.80 -5.57
C ILE A 109 5.07 19.04 -4.83
N ARG A 110 3.89 18.97 -4.23
CA ARG A 110 3.29 20.10 -3.51
C ARG A 110 4.08 20.53 -2.27
N PHE A 111 4.68 19.56 -1.56
CA PHE A 111 5.53 19.83 -0.41
C PHE A 111 6.99 20.11 -0.78
N GLY A 112 7.39 19.90 -2.04
CA GLY A 112 8.77 20.10 -2.50
C GLY A 112 9.74 19.10 -1.86
N VAL A 113 9.30 17.86 -1.55
CA VAL A 113 10.11 16.83 -0.90
C VAL A 113 10.29 15.60 -1.77
N GLY A 114 11.39 14.88 -1.56
CA GLY A 114 11.65 13.64 -2.29
C GLY A 114 10.71 12.51 -1.86
N LEU A 115 10.26 11.70 -2.83
CA LEU A 115 9.46 10.49 -2.62
C LEU A 115 10.27 9.26 -3.02
N THR A 116 10.42 8.29 -2.11
CA THR A 116 10.94 6.96 -2.45
C THR A 116 9.78 5.97 -2.57
N ALA A 117 9.55 5.49 -3.78
CA ALA A 117 8.41 4.62 -4.08
C ALA A 117 8.76 3.14 -3.97
N GLU A 118 7.73 2.30 -3.67
CA GLU A 118 7.81 0.84 -3.63
C GLU A 118 8.88 0.27 -2.68
N CYS A 119 9.03 0.89 -1.51
CA CYS A 119 9.95 0.44 -0.50
C CYS A 119 9.50 -0.89 0.11
N ILE A 120 10.46 -1.74 0.41
CA ILE A 120 10.28 -2.99 1.18
C ILE A 120 10.89 -2.89 2.57
N GLY A 121 11.62 -1.81 2.85
CA GLY A 121 12.23 -1.53 4.15
C GLY A 121 12.39 -0.05 4.41
N VAL A 122 12.27 0.33 5.67
CA VAL A 122 12.60 1.68 6.18
C VAL A 122 13.32 1.50 7.51
N LYS A 123 14.47 2.16 7.66
CA LYS A 123 15.25 2.20 8.90
C LYS A 123 15.77 3.62 9.15
N TYR A 124 16.28 3.89 10.35
CA TYR A 124 16.89 5.15 10.70
C TYR A 124 18.38 4.97 11.03
N GLU A 125 19.23 5.67 10.29
CA GLU A 125 20.69 5.69 10.47
C GLU A 125 21.20 7.11 10.18
N ASN A 126 21.16 7.99 11.17
CA ASN A 126 21.43 9.43 10.96
C ASN A 126 20.57 10.06 9.85
N GLY A 127 19.30 9.65 9.78
CA GLY A 127 18.31 9.96 8.76
C GLY A 127 17.60 8.71 8.24
N PHE A 128 16.46 8.88 7.60
CA PHE A 128 15.71 7.75 7.06
C PHE A 128 16.42 7.15 5.84
N VAL A 129 16.51 5.83 5.85
CA VAL A 129 17.05 5.00 4.77
C VAL A 129 15.95 4.10 4.27
N TYR A 130 15.70 4.15 2.99
CA TYR A 130 14.65 3.40 2.31
C TYR A 130 15.27 2.27 1.49
N THR A 131 14.81 1.05 1.68
CA THR A 131 15.25 -0.10 0.90
C THR A 131 14.20 -0.45 -0.14
N ARG A 132 14.60 -0.57 -1.39
CA ARG A 132 13.72 -1.03 -2.47
C ARG A 132 14.44 -2.00 -3.40
N ALA A 133 13.67 -2.89 -4.03
CA ALA A 133 14.17 -3.71 -5.10
C ALA A 133 14.40 -2.87 -6.38
N ALA A 134 15.49 -3.10 -7.07
CA ALA A 134 15.84 -2.45 -8.32
C ALA A 134 16.32 -3.50 -9.34
N MET A 135 16.37 -3.14 -10.62
CA MET A 135 16.85 -3.98 -11.71
C MET A 135 16.19 -5.38 -11.71
N ASN A 136 14.85 -5.41 -11.77
CA ASN A 136 14.05 -6.64 -11.71
C ASN A 136 14.35 -7.49 -10.46
N SER A 137 14.45 -6.84 -9.31
CA SER A 137 14.75 -7.45 -8.00
C SER A 137 16.12 -8.12 -7.88
N LYS A 138 17.04 -7.88 -8.82
CA LYS A 138 18.42 -8.40 -8.76
C LYS A 138 19.29 -7.62 -7.78
N VAL A 139 18.92 -6.38 -7.47
CA VAL A 139 19.70 -5.49 -6.60
C VAL A 139 18.74 -4.88 -5.57
N MET A 140 19.21 -4.79 -4.33
CA MET A 140 18.56 -3.99 -3.29
C MET A 140 19.25 -2.64 -3.22
N ALA A 141 18.49 -1.56 -3.46
CA ALA A 141 18.99 -0.21 -3.37
C ALA A 141 18.61 0.40 -2.02
N GLU A 142 19.60 0.95 -1.33
CA GLU A 142 19.37 1.82 -0.16
C GLU A 142 19.41 3.28 -0.60
N ILE A 143 18.34 3.99 -0.34
CA ILE A 143 18.12 5.37 -0.80
C ILE A 143 18.02 6.28 0.42
N ARG A 144 18.70 7.43 0.36
CA ARG A 144 18.58 8.52 1.33
C ARG A 144 18.13 9.78 0.63
N VAL A 145 17.16 10.46 1.20
CA VAL A 145 16.74 11.78 0.70
C VAL A 145 17.65 12.84 1.33
N LYS A 146 18.27 13.65 0.49
CA LYS A 146 19.12 14.77 0.93
C LYS A 146 18.31 16.07 0.95
N ASN A 147 18.64 16.95 1.89
CA ASN A 147 18.13 18.34 1.96
C ASN A 147 16.58 18.44 1.98
N SER A 148 15.91 17.51 2.68
CA SER A 148 14.47 17.53 2.83
C SER A 148 14.09 17.82 4.28
N THR A 149 12.98 18.57 4.47
CA THR A 149 12.43 18.87 5.79
C THR A 149 11.84 17.61 6.45
N PHE A 150 11.34 16.70 5.65
CA PHE A 150 10.85 15.37 6.05
C PHE A 150 10.95 14.39 4.89
N GLY A 151 10.89 13.11 5.17
CA GLY A 151 10.88 12.05 4.16
C GLY A 151 9.47 11.67 3.72
N MET A 152 9.32 11.17 2.49
CA MET A 152 8.10 10.52 2.02
C MET A 152 8.43 9.18 1.36
N CYS A 153 7.62 8.17 1.64
CA CYS A 153 7.77 6.86 0.97
C CYS A 153 6.44 6.17 0.75
N THR A 154 6.40 5.33 -0.29
CA THR A 154 5.35 4.32 -0.43
C THR A 154 5.92 2.94 -0.13
N ILE A 155 5.17 2.11 0.58
CA ILE A 155 5.58 0.79 1.05
C ILE A 155 4.81 -0.29 0.29
N LYS A 156 5.52 -1.29 -0.20
CA LYS A 156 4.91 -2.46 -0.85
C LYS A 156 4.03 -3.24 0.12
N GLU A 157 2.98 -3.81 -0.42
CA GLU A 157 2.12 -4.74 0.32
C GLU A 157 2.95 -5.91 0.87
N ASN A 158 2.62 -6.34 2.07
CA ASN A 158 3.29 -7.45 2.78
C ASN A 158 4.80 -7.25 3.04
N ALA A 159 5.31 -6.01 2.94
CA ALA A 159 6.69 -5.70 3.31
C ALA A 159 6.92 -5.79 4.83
N PHE A 160 5.89 -5.55 5.62
CA PHE A 160 5.94 -5.62 7.09
C PHE A 160 4.84 -6.51 7.64
N ARG A 161 5.07 -7.03 8.85
CA ARG A 161 4.04 -7.76 9.62
C ARG A 161 3.23 -6.77 10.43
N LYS A 162 1.94 -7.07 10.65
CA LYS A 162 1.11 -6.36 11.61
C LYS A 162 1.27 -6.98 12.99
N GLU A 163 1.37 -6.15 14.01
CA GLU A 163 1.41 -6.56 15.42
C GLU A 163 0.59 -5.59 16.27
N ILE A 164 -0.18 -6.11 17.20
CA ILE A 164 -0.85 -5.28 18.19
C ILE A 164 0.21 -4.74 19.18
N LYS A 165 0.38 -3.43 19.22
CA LYS A 165 1.37 -2.75 20.05
C LYS A 165 0.79 -2.21 21.34
N ASN A 166 -0.52 -1.94 21.37
CA ASN A 166 -1.21 -1.44 22.55
C ASN A 166 -2.52 -2.22 22.75
N ILE A 167 -2.66 -2.91 23.87
CA ILE A 167 -3.88 -3.68 24.19
C ILE A 167 -4.96 -2.79 24.82
N ASN A 168 -4.56 -1.68 25.47
CA ASN A 168 -5.45 -0.78 26.20
C ASN A 168 -5.75 0.51 25.43
N TYR A 169 -6.05 0.39 24.13
CA TYR A 169 -6.24 1.53 23.23
C TYR A 169 -7.66 2.13 23.25
N LYS A 170 -8.59 1.57 24.00
CA LYS A 170 -9.97 2.08 24.05
C LYS A 170 -10.04 3.44 24.71
N ASN A 171 -10.96 4.29 24.23
CA ASN A 171 -11.22 5.66 24.70
C ASN A 171 -10.13 6.70 24.36
N ASN A 172 -9.33 6.47 23.33
CA ASN A 172 -8.47 7.51 22.78
C ASN A 172 -9.26 8.52 21.96
N ILE A 173 -8.79 9.76 21.92
CA ILE A 173 -9.49 10.86 21.25
C ILE A 173 -9.20 10.83 19.76
N ILE A 174 -10.23 10.64 18.93
CA ILE A 174 -10.15 10.79 17.48
C ILE A 174 -10.41 12.26 17.11
N HIS A 175 -9.47 12.86 16.40
CA HIS A 175 -9.60 14.22 15.91
C HIS A 175 -10.35 14.22 14.56
N TYR A 176 -11.64 14.56 14.61
CA TYR A 176 -12.45 14.70 13.42
C TYR A 176 -12.16 16.03 12.72
N ILE A 177 -11.78 15.95 11.45
CA ILE A 177 -11.49 17.12 10.62
C ILE A 177 -12.68 17.38 9.69
N THR A 178 -13.26 18.58 9.81
CA THR A 178 -14.25 19.04 8.84
C THR A 178 -13.50 19.75 7.72
N PRO A 179 -13.51 19.23 6.48
CA PRO A 179 -12.83 19.88 5.38
C PRO A 179 -13.51 21.17 5.00
N ASP A 180 -12.73 22.18 4.65
CA ASP A 180 -13.28 23.33 3.92
C ASP A 180 -13.68 22.88 2.52
N ILE A 181 -14.98 22.59 2.36
CA ILE A 181 -15.58 22.01 1.16
C ILE A 181 -15.23 22.83 -0.09
N LYS A 182 -15.27 24.18 0.02
CA LYS A 182 -14.95 25.06 -1.11
C LYS A 182 -13.51 24.98 -1.57
N LYS A 183 -12.57 24.74 -0.65
CA LYS A 183 -11.13 24.69 -0.93
C LYS A 183 -10.63 23.29 -1.26
N ASN A 184 -11.24 22.25 -0.67
CA ASN A 184 -10.75 20.87 -0.75
C ASN A 184 -11.47 20.03 -1.82
N LEU A 185 -12.68 20.41 -2.25
CA LEU A 185 -13.43 19.76 -3.32
C LEU A 185 -13.15 20.32 -4.72
N LEU A 186 -12.29 21.32 -4.85
CA LEU A 186 -11.78 21.75 -6.15
C LEU A 186 -10.85 20.62 -6.67
N GLY A 187 -11.47 19.55 -7.14
CA GLY A 187 -10.86 18.60 -8.05
C GLY A 187 -10.48 19.34 -9.34
N ARG A 188 -9.89 18.64 -10.28
CA ARG A 188 -9.72 19.19 -11.62
C ARG A 188 -11.10 19.30 -12.24
N GLU A 189 -11.57 20.51 -12.51
CA GLU A 189 -12.87 20.79 -13.17
C GLU A 189 -12.97 20.13 -14.55
N ASP A 190 -11.81 19.83 -15.15
CA ASP A 190 -11.66 19.17 -16.45
C ASP A 190 -11.83 17.62 -16.40
N ILE A 191 -11.96 17.03 -15.19
CA ILE A 191 -12.15 15.58 -15.01
C ILE A 191 -13.48 15.32 -14.30
N LEU A 192 -14.39 14.65 -15.00
CA LEU A 192 -15.67 14.19 -14.46
C LEU A 192 -15.72 12.66 -14.46
N ILE A 193 -15.83 12.07 -13.27
CA ILE A 193 -16.09 10.63 -13.13
C ILE A 193 -17.57 10.38 -13.45
N LYS A 194 -17.85 9.82 -14.64
CA LYS A 194 -19.23 9.55 -15.10
C LYS A 194 -19.83 8.29 -14.47
N SER A 195 -19.02 7.27 -14.29
CA SER A 195 -19.45 6.01 -13.68
C SER A 195 -18.27 5.23 -13.12
N MET A 196 -18.52 4.44 -12.09
CA MET A 196 -17.57 3.47 -11.55
C MET A 196 -18.22 2.08 -11.61
N ILE A 197 -17.51 1.13 -12.19
CA ILE A 197 -17.95 -0.26 -12.27
C ILE A 197 -17.06 -1.07 -11.33
N LYS A 198 -17.66 -1.64 -10.29
CA LYS A 198 -16.95 -2.54 -9.39
C LYS A 198 -16.74 -3.87 -10.11
N ILE A 199 -15.49 -4.17 -10.43
CA ILE A 199 -15.12 -5.48 -11.00
C ILE A 199 -15.08 -6.47 -9.83
N SER A 200 -15.91 -7.54 -9.91
CA SER A 200 -15.86 -8.62 -8.93
C SER A 200 -14.47 -9.28 -8.97
N LYS A 201 -13.84 -9.41 -7.81
CA LYS A 201 -12.57 -10.12 -7.67
C LYS A 201 -12.81 -11.63 -7.58
N ASP A 202 -13.37 -12.25 -8.61
CA ASP A 202 -13.60 -13.70 -8.63
C ASP A 202 -12.39 -14.47 -9.18
N SER A 203 -11.20 -14.10 -8.77
CA SER A 203 -10.06 -14.86 -9.24
C SER A 203 -8.85 -14.62 -8.36
N PHE A 204 -8.29 -15.65 -7.92
CA PHE A 204 -7.28 -15.78 -6.89
C PHE A 204 -7.89 -15.62 -5.49
N SER A 205 -8.25 -16.73 -4.90
CA SER A 205 -8.65 -16.77 -3.51
C SER A 205 -7.50 -16.25 -2.65
N GLU A 206 -7.72 -15.15 -1.93
CA GLU A 206 -6.84 -14.74 -0.81
C GLU A 206 -6.80 -15.84 0.28
N LYS A 207 -7.59 -16.90 0.10
CA LYS A 207 -7.59 -18.11 0.89
C LYS A 207 -6.45 -19.02 0.44
N ASN A 208 -5.19 -18.54 0.67
CA ASN A 208 -4.06 -19.42 0.90
C ASN A 208 -3.97 -20.64 -0.02
N GLY A 209 -3.83 -20.45 -1.31
CA GLY A 209 -3.25 -21.51 -2.14
C GLY A 209 -1.87 -21.80 -1.57
N ARG A 210 -1.75 -22.88 -0.83
CA ARG A 210 -0.45 -23.28 -0.28
C ARG A 210 0.55 -23.55 -1.38
N ILE A 211 0.03 -23.92 -2.56
CA ILE A 211 0.81 -24.26 -3.75
C ILE A 211 0.28 -23.45 -4.92
N VAL A 212 1.16 -22.73 -5.59
CA VAL A 212 0.84 -21.98 -6.81
C VAL A 212 1.73 -22.46 -7.94
N PHE A 213 1.12 -22.76 -9.07
CA PHE A 213 1.80 -23.10 -10.31
C PHE A 213 1.81 -21.90 -11.24
N GLY A 214 3.01 -21.42 -11.56
CA GLY A 214 3.21 -20.28 -12.46
C GLY A 214 3.41 -20.72 -13.89
N CYS A 215 2.49 -20.35 -14.80
CA CYS A 215 2.56 -20.63 -16.23
C CYS A 215 3.27 -19.50 -16.97
N GLY A 216 4.34 -19.81 -17.67
CA GLY A 216 5.03 -18.90 -18.56
C GLY A 216 4.84 -19.26 -20.03
N ARG A 217 5.32 -18.38 -20.94
CA ARG A 217 5.25 -18.58 -22.38
C ARG A 217 5.85 -19.92 -22.85
N GLY A 218 6.84 -20.44 -22.13
CA GLY A 218 7.46 -21.74 -22.45
C GLY A 218 6.48 -22.91 -22.43
N VAL A 219 5.48 -22.89 -21.55
CA VAL A 219 4.41 -23.90 -21.53
C VAL A 219 3.56 -23.86 -22.79
N LEU A 220 3.26 -22.66 -23.29
CA LEU A 220 2.47 -22.48 -24.52
C LEU A 220 3.26 -22.92 -25.75
N THR A 221 4.51 -22.51 -25.85
CA THR A 221 5.37 -22.84 -27.01
C THR A 221 5.69 -24.34 -27.10
N SER A 222 5.67 -25.05 -25.97
CA SER A 222 5.84 -26.52 -25.95
C SER A 222 4.54 -27.29 -26.20
N GLY A 223 3.39 -26.62 -26.32
CA GLY A 223 2.07 -27.26 -26.45
C GLY A 223 1.60 -28.00 -25.18
N CYS A 224 2.20 -27.72 -24.02
CA CYS A 224 1.95 -28.46 -22.78
C CYS A 224 0.91 -27.79 -21.86
N LEU A 225 0.12 -26.84 -22.34
CA LEU A 225 -0.84 -26.10 -21.50
C LEU A 225 -1.87 -27.04 -20.85
N GLU A 226 -2.46 -27.94 -21.63
CA GLU A 226 -3.45 -28.89 -21.11
C GLU A 226 -2.87 -29.80 -20.02
N LEU A 227 -1.67 -30.34 -20.24
CA LEU A 227 -0.96 -31.12 -19.24
C LEU A 227 -0.67 -30.31 -17.98
N PHE A 228 -0.25 -29.04 -18.14
CA PHE A 228 -0.02 -28.12 -17.00
C PHE A 228 -1.29 -27.94 -16.18
N LEU A 229 -2.44 -27.69 -16.82
CA LEU A 229 -3.73 -27.51 -16.14
C LEU A 229 -4.16 -28.78 -15.38
N GLN A 230 -4.04 -29.95 -16.00
CA GLN A 230 -4.34 -31.25 -15.37
C GLN A 230 -3.47 -31.52 -14.15
N VAL A 231 -2.17 -31.18 -14.23
CA VAL A 231 -1.25 -31.34 -13.10
C VAL A 231 -1.59 -30.35 -11.98
N ALA A 232 -1.93 -29.11 -12.31
CA ALA A 232 -2.35 -28.12 -11.33
C ALA A 232 -3.62 -28.59 -10.57
N GLU A 233 -4.62 -29.09 -11.28
CA GLU A 233 -5.84 -29.66 -10.70
C GLU A 233 -5.54 -30.84 -9.77
N LYS A 234 -4.71 -31.78 -10.23
CA LYS A 234 -4.33 -32.98 -9.44
C LYS A 234 -3.71 -32.63 -8.08
N TYR A 235 -2.93 -31.55 -8.02
CA TYR A 235 -2.29 -31.09 -6.79
C TYR A 235 -3.09 -30.02 -6.06
N ASN A 236 -4.29 -29.69 -6.53
CA ASN A 236 -5.12 -28.60 -6.02
C ASN A 236 -4.31 -27.29 -5.90
N ALA A 237 -3.47 -27.04 -6.92
CA ALA A 237 -2.64 -25.87 -7.01
C ALA A 237 -3.40 -24.71 -7.68
N GLU A 238 -3.26 -23.51 -7.14
CA GLU A 238 -3.75 -22.30 -7.80
C GLU A 238 -2.88 -22.00 -9.02
N ILE A 239 -3.51 -21.50 -10.09
CA ILE A 239 -2.82 -21.17 -11.33
C ILE A 239 -2.50 -19.69 -11.35
N ALA A 240 -1.23 -19.36 -11.50
CA ALA A 240 -0.74 -18.04 -11.84
C ALA A 240 -0.13 -18.03 -13.23
N CYS A 241 -0.10 -16.88 -13.90
CA CYS A 241 0.53 -16.79 -15.22
C CYS A 241 1.30 -15.48 -15.41
N THR A 242 2.22 -15.50 -16.36
CA THR A 242 2.95 -14.31 -16.78
C THR A 242 2.18 -13.54 -17.85
N ARG A 243 2.45 -12.24 -17.98
CA ARG A 243 1.81 -11.36 -18.97
C ARG A 243 1.73 -11.93 -20.39
N PRO A 244 2.79 -12.54 -20.97
CA PRO A 244 2.70 -13.12 -22.31
C PRO A 244 1.64 -14.21 -22.49
N VAL A 245 1.28 -14.92 -21.41
CA VAL A 245 0.23 -15.96 -21.44
C VAL A 245 -1.15 -15.31 -21.54
N VAL A 246 -1.35 -14.23 -20.78
CA VAL A 246 -2.59 -13.43 -20.82
C VAL A 246 -2.77 -12.74 -22.17
N GLU A 247 -1.70 -12.18 -22.73
CA GLU A 247 -1.74 -11.51 -24.04
C GLU A 247 -2.10 -12.46 -25.18
N GLN A 248 -1.86 -13.75 -25.03
CA GLN A 248 -2.28 -14.79 -25.96
C GLN A 248 -3.73 -15.27 -25.73
N GLY A 249 -4.38 -14.80 -24.66
CA GLY A 249 -5.76 -15.15 -24.34
C GLY A 249 -5.96 -16.54 -23.74
N GLU A 250 -4.89 -17.23 -23.35
CA GLU A 250 -4.95 -18.62 -22.87
C GLU A 250 -5.35 -18.73 -21.40
N ILE A 251 -4.98 -17.76 -20.57
CA ILE A 251 -5.34 -17.68 -19.14
C ILE A 251 -5.80 -16.24 -18.85
N ASP A 252 -6.83 -16.11 -18.03
CA ASP A 252 -7.43 -14.81 -17.69
C ASP A 252 -6.42 -13.88 -17.01
N PHE A 253 -6.57 -12.56 -17.29
CA PHE A 253 -5.78 -11.50 -16.65
C PHE A 253 -5.84 -11.54 -15.12
N ALA A 254 -6.92 -12.01 -14.57
CA ALA A 254 -7.09 -12.18 -13.15
C ALA A 254 -6.04 -13.11 -12.50
N ASN A 255 -5.42 -13.98 -13.26
CA ASN A 255 -4.37 -14.90 -12.82
C ASN A 255 -2.95 -14.35 -13.10
N GLN A 256 -2.86 -13.14 -13.67
CA GLN A 256 -1.55 -12.55 -13.96
C GLN A 256 -0.80 -12.19 -12.69
N VAL A 257 0.46 -12.62 -12.59
CA VAL A 257 1.39 -12.29 -11.51
C VAL A 257 2.62 -11.56 -12.05
N GLY A 258 3.29 -10.80 -11.17
CA GLY A 258 4.49 -10.05 -11.48
C GLY A 258 4.25 -8.54 -11.55
N GLN A 259 5.15 -7.81 -12.20
CA GLN A 259 5.20 -6.34 -12.17
C GLN A 259 3.89 -5.65 -12.61
N SER A 260 3.20 -6.19 -13.60
CA SER A 260 1.93 -5.67 -14.12
C SER A 260 0.70 -6.48 -13.67
N GLY A 261 0.88 -7.44 -12.79
CA GLY A 261 -0.14 -8.32 -12.25
C GLY A 261 -0.27 -8.23 -10.74
N LYS A 262 -0.75 -9.31 -10.12
CA LYS A 262 -0.89 -9.42 -8.67
C LYS A 262 0.44 -9.77 -8.00
N ASN A 263 0.63 -9.30 -6.77
CA ASN A 263 1.65 -9.81 -5.87
C ASN A 263 1.09 -11.00 -5.07
N ILE A 264 1.81 -12.10 -5.04
CA ILE A 264 1.43 -13.31 -4.33
C ILE A 264 2.55 -13.75 -3.38
N ALA A 265 2.18 -14.42 -2.29
CA ALA A 265 3.10 -14.95 -1.29
C ALA A 265 2.71 -16.39 -0.88
N PRO A 266 2.75 -17.36 -1.80
CA PRO A 266 2.40 -18.74 -1.50
C PRO A 266 3.46 -19.43 -0.64
N TYR A 267 3.11 -20.57 -0.02
CA TYR A 267 4.10 -21.41 0.64
C TYR A 267 5.06 -22.06 -0.36
N ILE A 268 4.52 -22.50 -1.51
CA ILE A 268 5.29 -23.10 -2.61
C ILE A 268 4.87 -22.45 -3.91
N TYR A 269 5.84 -21.94 -4.65
CA TYR A 269 5.65 -21.45 -6.02
C TYR A 269 6.48 -22.30 -6.97
N ILE A 270 5.83 -22.96 -7.92
CA ILE A 270 6.51 -23.76 -8.94
C ILE A 270 6.31 -23.09 -10.31
N ALA A 271 7.41 -22.68 -10.91
CA ALA A 271 7.42 -21.95 -12.18
C ALA A 271 7.64 -22.91 -13.35
N PHE A 272 6.75 -22.88 -14.32
CA PHE A 272 6.82 -23.69 -15.56
C PHE A 272 6.97 -22.76 -16.76
N GLY A 273 8.06 -22.90 -17.50
CA GLY A 273 8.31 -22.14 -18.73
C GLY A 273 8.38 -20.61 -18.54
N ILE A 274 8.79 -20.15 -17.36
CA ILE A 274 9.01 -18.74 -17.01
C ILE A 274 10.50 -18.43 -17.15
N SER A 275 10.85 -17.26 -17.73
CA SER A 275 12.24 -16.86 -17.92
C SER A 275 12.99 -16.54 -16.63
N GLY A 276 12.27 -16.20 -15.55
CA GLY A 276 12.86 -15.83 -14.26
C GLY A 276 13.61 -14.50 -14.27
N ALA A 277 13.26 -13.58 -15.15
CA ALA A 277 13.86 -12.25 -15.27
C ALA A 277 13.14 -11.24 -14.39
#